data_40470d4d01916a707420869f611b3650
#
_entry.id   40470d4d01916a707420869f611b3650
#
_cell.length_a   1.000
_cell.length_b   1.000
_cell.length_c   1.000
_cell.angle_alpha   90.00
_cell.angle_beta   90.00
_cell.angle_gamma   90.00
#
_symmetry.space_group_name_H-M   'P 1'
#
loop_
_entity.id
_entity.type
_entity.pdbx_description
1 polymer ?
#
loop_
_entity_poly.entity_id
_entity_poly.type
_entity_poly.pdbx_seq_one_letter_code
_entity_poly.pdbx_strand_id
1 'polypeptide(L)'
;MKGFDSKVILAESVEGPKRNRAKMRIRNWILGVATFLFLATSVILGTNFFGGILSYNHLAVGEIPAAEKAIFRKMGFLPNAKRVDAPNFFLRTRDGKSRTLQQDRGKVVLINFWATWCLPCLREMPAMQRVFEKFVNDGLQIVAISVDQGRSDVVWEFVKNLNLKFQILLDPEHTAKRAYQVKALPTTYLIDRVGRVVAYGMGARKWDGEAAFALIESLLKEAG
;
A
#
# COMPACT_ATOMS: atom_id res chain seq x y z
N MET A 1 17.93 -10.69 -109.61
CA MET A 1 16.72 -11.34 -110.14
C MET A 1 15.65 -11.36 -109.09
N LYS A 2 14.52 -10.72 -109.40
CA LYS A 2 13.15 -10.91 -108.89
C LYS A 2 12.99 -10.74 -107.36
N GLY A 3 12.18 -9.93 -106.83
CA GLY A 3 11.01 -9.21 -107.29
C GLY A 3 9.94 -9.31 -106.25
N PHE A 4 9.24 -8.20 -106.00
CA PHE A 4 7.83 -8.17 -105.56
C PHE A 4 7.51 -8.51 -104.08
N ASP A 5 6.61 -7.97 -103.39
CA ASP A 5 5.50 -7.05 -103.75
C ASP A 5 4.98 -6.35 -102.49
N SER A 6 4.41 -5.18 -102.62
CA SER A 6 3.64 -4.41 -101.75
C SER A 6 2.30 -5.06 -101.39
N LYS A 7 1.79 -4.95 -100.17
CA LYS A 7 0.38 -4.67 -99.91
C LYS A 7 0.15 -4.31 -98.44
N VAL A 8 -0.17 -3.07 -98.19
CA VAL A 8 -1.39 -2.51 -97.56
C VAL A 8 -2.19 -3.50 -96.72
N ILE A 9 -2.29 -3.31 -95.49
CA ILE A 9 -3.49 -3.62 -94.63
C ILE A 9 -3.64 -2.60 -93.52
N LEU A 10 -4.58 -1.78 -93.71
CA LEU A 10 -5.63 -1.26 -92.80
C LEU A 10 -5.36 -1.20 -91.27
N ALA A 11 -5.49 0.04 -90.76
CA ALA A 11 -5.67 0.35 -89.39
C ALA A 11 -6.91 -0.34 -88.83
N GLU A 12 -6.73 -1.12 -87.79
CA GLU A 12 -7.80 -1.56 -86.91
C GLU A 12 -7.64 -0.92 -85.57
N SER A 13 -8.54 0.02 -85.30
CA SER A 13 -8.65 0.75 -84.05
C SER A 13 -9.17 -0.20 -82.95
N VAL A 14 -8.31 -0.62 -82.06
CA VAL A 14 -8.69 -1.31 -80.81
C VAL A 14 -9.00 -0.29 -79.72
N GLU A 15 -10.23 0.07 -79.57
CA GLU A 15 -10.72 0.75 -78.39
C GLU A 15 -10.61 -0.23 -77.21
N GLY A 16 -9.63 -0.04 -76.36
CA GLY A 16 -9.47 -0.68 -75.09
C GLY A 16 -10.46 -0.17 -74.04
N PRO A 17 -10.92 -0.97 -73.08
CA PRO A 17 -12.08 -0.70 -72.24
C PRO A 17 -11.83 0.41 -71.23
N LYS A 18 -12.29 1.62 -71.53
CA LYS A 18 -12.30 2.78 -70.60
C LYS A 18 -13.18 2.57 -69.35
N ARG A 19 -13.93 1.47 -69.29
CA ARG A 19 -14.95 1.20 -68.26
C ARG A 19 -14.42 0.68 -66.92
N ASN A 20 -13.19 0.17 -66.82
CA ASN A 20 -12.64 -0.45 -65.61
C ASN A 20 -11.88 0.49 -64.71
N ARG A 21 -11.40 1.63 -65.22
CA ARG A 21 -10.59 2.57 -64.42
C ARG A 21 -11.38 3.33 -63.35
N ALA A 22 -12.65 3.68 -63.67
CA ALA A 22 -13.51 4.36 -62.70
C ALA A 22 -13.96 3.45 -61.54
N LYS A 23 -14.32 2.20 -61.82
CA LYS A 23 -14.70 1.21 -60.83
C LYS A 23 -13.52 0.84 -59.91
N MET A 24 -12.31 0.77 -60.46
CA MET A 24 -11.09 0.49 -59.71
C MET A 24 -10.68 1.67 -58.80
N ARG A 25 -10.85 2.89 -59.22
CA ARG A 25 -10.59 4.10 -58.43
C ARG A 25 -11.59 4.23 -57.23
N ILE A 26 -12.88 3.95 -57.46
CA ILE A 26 -13.88 3.96 -56.41
C ILE A 26 -13.63 2.86 -55.38
N ARG A 27 -13.29 1.64 -55.82
CA ARG A 27 -12.97 0.51 -54.95
C ARG A 27 -11.75 0.83 -54.08
N ASN A 28 -10.69 1.39 -54.66
CA ASN A 28 -9.49 1.74 -53.94
C ASN A 28 -9.73 2.91 -52.94
N TRP A 29 -10.61 3.87 -53.29
CA TRP A 29 -11.00 4.94 -52.41
C TRP A 29 -11.83 4.43 -51.21
N ILE A 30 -12.79 3.50 -51.46
CA ILE A 30 -13.59 2.86 -50.40
C ILE A 30 -12.69 2.06 -49.46
N LEU A 31 -11.73 1.29 -49.99
CA LEU A 31 -10.77 0.54 -49.19
C LEU A 31 -9.86 1.48 -48.35
N GLY A 32 -9.42 2.59 -48.92
CA GLY A 32 -8.63 3.59 -48.21
C GLY A 32 -9.41 4.26 -47.04
N VAL A 33 -10.69 4.61 -47.27
CA VAL A 33 -11.54 5.18 -46.23
C VAL A 33 -11.85 4.13 -45.15
N ALA A 34 -12.12 2.89 -45.52
CA ALA A 34 -12.39 1.81 -44.57
C ALA A 34 -11.16 1.53 -43.66
N THR A 35 -9.96 1.48 -44.26
CA THR A 35 -8.71 1.30 -43.47
C THR A 35 -8.43 2.49 -42.55
N PHE A 36 -8.66 3.72 -43.05
CA PHE A 36 -8.49 4.91 -42.22
C PHE A 36 -9.45 4.95 -41.03
N LEU A 37 -10.73 4.62 -41.25
CA LEU A 37 -11.73 4.51 -40.18
C LEU A 37 -11.39 3.41 -39.17
N PHE A 38 -10.91 2.26 -39.64
CA PHE A 38 -10.48 1.16 -38.77
C PHE A 38 -9.26 1.54 -37.92
N LEU A 39 -8.27 2.22 -38.51
CA LEU A 39 -7.12 2.71 -37.76
C LEU A 39 -7.51 3.83 -36.78
N ALA A 40 -8.40 4.75 -37.16
CA ALA A 40 -8.88 5.81 -36.27
C ALA A 40 -9.65 5.24 -35.07
N THR A 41 -10.54 4.25 -35.29
CA THR A 41 -11.28 3.58 -34.21
C THR A 41 -10.34 2.76 -33.32
N SER A 42 -9.32 2.10 -33.86
CA SER A 42 -8.32 1.37 -33.09
C SER A 42 -7.47 2.30 -32.22
N VAL A 43 -7.11 3.49 -32.71
CA VAL A 43 -6.41 4.50 -31.92
C VAL A 43 -7.30 5.03 -30.79
N ILE A 44 -8.57 5.35 -31.06
CA ILE A 44 -9.51 5.84 -30.04
C ILE A 44 -9.78 4.77 -28.97
N LEU A 45 -9.99 3.52 -29.37
CA LEU A 45 -10.16 2.40 -28.43
C LEU A 45 -8.88 2.10 -27.66
N GLY A 46 -7.71 2.17 -28.33
CA GLY A 46 -6.41 1.99 -27.70
C GLY A 46 -6.09 3.08 -26.67
N THR A 47 -6.40 4.35 -26.95
CA THR A 47 -6.16 5.44 -26.01
C THR A 47 -7.08 5.37 -24.79
N ASN A 48 -8.34 4.95 -24.94
CA ASN A 48 -9.23 4.74 -23.81
C ASN A 48 -8.84 3.50 -22.97
N PHE A 49 -8.36 2.45 -23.59
CA PHE A 49 -7.87 1.26 -22.88
C PHE A 49 -6.55 1.54 -22.15
N PHE A 50 -5.60 2.22 -22.79
CA PHE A 50 -4.33 2.62 -22.16
C PHE A 50 -4.54 3.71 -21.09
N GLY A 51 -5.45 4.66 -21.29
CA GLY A 51 -5.81 5.67 -20.28
C GLY A 51 -6.38 5.03 -19.01
N GLY A 52 -7.19 3.99 -19.14
CA GLY A 52 -7.72 3.20 -18.02
C GLY A 52 -6.62 2.46 -17.25
N ILE A 53 -5.66 1.86 -17.96
CA ILE A 53 -4.53 1.13 -17.33
C ILE A 53 -3.55 2.09 -16.63
N LEU A 54 -3.30 3.26 -17.20
CA LEU A 54 -2.43 4.27 -16.58
C LEU A 54 -3.07 4.91 -15.33
N SER A 55 -4.40 5.05 -15.30
CA SER A 55 -5.12 5.48 -14.10
C SER A 55 -5.13 4.43 -13.00
N TYR A 56 -5.09 3.14 -13.33
CA TYR A 56 -5.07 2.05 -12.35
C TYR A 56 -3.70 1.91 -11.64
N ASN A 57 -2.60 2.28 -12.30
CA ASN A 57 -1.26 2.18 -11.72
C ASN A 57 -0.89 3.34 -10.76
N HIS A 58 -1.71 4.40 -10.65
CA HIS A 58 -1.48 5.48 -9.68
C HIS A 58 -2.05 5.19 -8.29
N LEU A 59 -2.74 4.06 -8.08
CA LEU A 59 -3.31 3.67 -6.77
C LEU A 59 -2.34 2.86 -5.90
N ALA A 60 -1.11 2.63 -6.29
CA ALA A 60 -0.23 1.66 -5.66
C ALA A 60 0.85 2.24 -4.72
N VAL A 61 0.95 3.56 -4.54
CA VAL A 61 1.80 4.15 -3.49
C VAL A 61 1.03 5.29 -2.84
N GLY A 62 0.07 4.91 -1.99
CA GLY A 62 -0.84 5.84 -1.35
C GLY A 62 -0.10 6.87 -0.50
N GLU A 63 -0.07 8.12 -0.96
CA GLU A 63 0.12 9.21 -0.04
C GLU A 63 -1.02 9.19 0.98
N ILE A 64 -0.66 9.26 2.27
CA ILE A 64 -1.63 9.37 3.35
C ILE A 64 -2.50 10.62 3.08
N PRO A 65 -3.84 10.52 3.04
CA PRO A 65 -4.72 11.66 2.81
C PRO A 65 -4.44 12.80 3.81
N ALA A 66 -4.62 14.05 3.38
CA ALA A 66 -4.34 15.22 4.22
C ALA A 66 -5.13 15.21 5.55
N ALA A 67 -6.40 14.77 5.51
CA ALA A 67 -7.24 14.63 6.69
C ALA A 67 -6.67 13.61 7.69
N GLU A 68 -6.17 12.49 7.19
CA GLU A 68 -5.52 11.46 8.00
C GLU A 68 -4.20 11.97 8.60
N LYS A 69 -3.37 12.66 7.81
CA LYS A 69 -2.16 13.32 8.32
C LYS A 69 -2.46 14.27 9.50
N ALA A 70 -3.63 14.96 9.47
CA ALA A 70 -4.04 15.84 10.56
C ALA A 70 -4.34 15.07 11.86
N ILE A 71 -4.99 13.90 11.78
CA ILE A 71 -5.26 13.03 12.94
C ILE A 71 -3.96 12.51 13.55
N PHE A 72 -3.01 12.05 12.73
CA PHE A 72 -1.68 11.62 13.20
C PHE A 72 -0.98 12.73 13.98
N ARG A 73 -0.95 13.96 13.42
CA ARG A 73 -0.31 15.11 14.07
C ARG A 73 -0.98 15.49 15.39
N LYS A 74 -2.33 15.45 15.45
CA LYS A 74 -3.09 15.71 16.68
C LYS A 74 -2.71 14.75 17.80
N MET A 75 -2.36 13.50 17.45
CA MET A 75 -1.88 12.48 18.36
C MET A 75 -0.35 12.50 18.58
N GLY A 76 0.36 13.48 18.02
CA GLY A 76 1.83 13.58 18.14
C GLY A 76 2.59 12.49 17.38
N PHE A 77 1.99 11.93 16.33
CA PHE A 77 2.66 11.01 15.42
C PHE A 77 3.28 11.74 14.23
N LEU A 78 4.39 11.21 13.77
CA LEU A 78 5.04 11.59 12.51
C LEU A 78 4.62 10.57 11.45
N PRO A 79 3.72 10.94 10.52
CA PRO A 79 3.32 10.03 9.45
C PRO A 79 4.49 9.85 8.48
N ASN A 80 4.74 8.62 8.06
CA ASN A 80 5.73 8.33 7.04
C ASN A 80 5.23 8.83 5.68
N ALA A 81 6.07 9.54 4.94
CA ALA A 81 5.76 9.98 3.58
C ALA A 81 5.53 8.80 2.62
N LYS A 82 6.25 7.70 2.85
CA LYS A 82 6.05 6.40 2.19
C LYS A 82 5.94 5.34 3.27
N ARG A 83 4.95 4.46 3.14
CA ARG A 83 4.85 3.27 4.01
C ARG A 83 5.96 2.30 3.65
N VAL A 84 6.77 1.92 4.62
CA VAL A 84 7.87 0.97 4.49
C VAL A 84 7.58 -0.27 5.32
N ASP A 85 8.07 -1.41 4.92
CA ASP A 85 7.92 -2.64 5.69
C ASP A 85 8.47 -2.44 7.11
N ALA A 86 7.66 -2.82 8.10
CA ALA A 86 8.08 -2.78 9.48
C ALA A 86 9.17 -3.84 9.74
N PRO A 87 10.25 -3.48 10.47
CA PRO A 87 11.24 -4.46 10.87
C PRO A 87 10.57 -5.62 11.61
N ASN A 88 10.87 -6.86 11.19
CA ASN A 88 10.41 -8.01 11.94
C ASN A 88 11.23 -8.17 13.23
N PHE A 89 10.62 -8.76 14.25
CA PHE A 89 11.28 -9.12 15.49
C PHE A 89 11.08 -10.61 15.79
N PHE A 90 11.97 -11.17 16.59
CA PHE A 90 11.90 -12.54 17.10
C PHE A 90 12.07 -12.46 18.61
N LEU A 91 10.98 -12.26 19.32
CA LEU A 91 10.98 -12.09 20.77
C LEU A 91 10.19 -13.22 21.45
N ARG A 92 10.30 -13.34 22.77
CA ARG A 92 9.62 -14.35 23.54
C ARG A 92 8.45 -13.80 24.33
N THR A 93 7.38 -14.57 24.37
CA THR A 93 6.24 -14.38 25.25
C THR A 93 6.56 -14.87 26.66
N ARG A 94 5.63 -14.62 27.63
CA ARG A 94 5.79 -15.08 29.01
C ARG A 94 5.94 -16.60 29.13
N ASP A 95 5.24 -17.36 28.29
CA ASP A 95 5.29 -18.82 28.24
C ASP A 95 6.45 -19.39 27.38
N GLY A 96 7.40 -18.52 27.00
CA GLY A 96 8.60 -18.87 26.26
C GLY A 96 8.41 -19.11 24.76
N LYS A 97 7.20 -18.98 24.23
CA LYS A 97 6.97 -19.13 22.80
C LYS A 97 7.58 -17.98 21.99
N SER A 98 8.04 -18.29 20.79
CA SER A 98 8.53 -17.27 19.85
C SER A 98 7.37 -16.48 19.27
N ARG A 99 7.56 -15.16 19.20
CA ARG A 99 6.61 -14.21 18.64
C ARG A 99 7.29 -13.33 17.61
N THR A 100 6.63 -13.13 16.47
CA THR A 100 7.09 -12.28 15.37
C THR A 100 5.98 -11.33 14.94
N LEU A 101 6.33 -10.21 14.29
CA LEU A 101 5.34 -9.28 13.74
C LEU A 101 4.51 -9.93 12.62
N GLN A 102 5.09 -10.83 11.83
CA GLN A 102 4.40 -11.50 10.72
C GLN A 102 3.17 -12.28 11.15
N GLN A 103 3.10 -12.76 12.40
CA GLN A 103 1.93 -13.45 12.94
C GLN A 103 0.70 -12.53 13.12
N ASP A 104 0.88 -11.22 12.99
CA ASP A 104 -0.17 -10.21 13.09
C ASP A 104 -0.57 -9.64 11.73
N ARG A 105 -0.15 -10.25 10.61
CA ARG A 105 -0.62 -9.87 9.28
C ARG A 105 -2.16 -9.93 9.23
N GLY A 106 -2.76 -8.96 8.54
CA GLY A 106 -4.22 -8.78 8.50
C GLY A 106 -4.79 -7.91 9.63
N LYS A 107 -3.97 -7.57 10.64
CA LYS A 107 -4.36 -6.70 11.75
C LYS A 107 -3.66 -5.34 11.66
N VAL A 108 -4.29 -4.31 12.22
CA VAL A 108 -3.61 -3.07 12.56
C VAL A 108 -2.82 -3.30 13.85
N VAL A 109 -1.52 -3.04 13.84
CA VAL A 109 -0.66 -3.31 15.00
C VAL A 109 -0.11 -2.01 15.57
N LEU A 110 -0.31 -1.82 16.88
CA LEU A 110 0.32 -0.78 17.67
C LEU A 110 1.48 -1.41 18.43
N ILE A 111 2.72 -1.10 18.02
CA ILE A 111 3.93 -1.53 18.72
C ILE A 111 4.35 -0.41 19.67
N ASN A 112 4.42 -0.71 20.97
CA ASN A 112 4.84 0.26 21.99
C ASN A 112 6.10 -0.24 22.69
N PHE A 113 7.18 0.55 22.65
CA PHE A 113 8.41 0.29 23.40
C PHE A 113 8.36 1.00 24.74
N TRP A 114 8.58 0.25 25.81
CA TRP A 114 8.42 0.73 27.19
C TRP A 114 9.40 0.04 28.17
N ALA A 115 9.42 0.48 29.42
CA ALA A 115 10.15 -0.18 30.49
C ALA A 115 9.48 0.11 31.85
N THR A 116 9.71 -0.75 32.86
CA THR A 116 9.13 -0.61 34.20
C THR A 116 9.64 0.62 34.95
N TRP A 117 10.83 1.10 34.64
CA TRP A 117 11.42 2.34 35.18
C TRP A 117 10.98 3.62 34.45
N CYS A 118 10.22 3.49 33.35
CA CYS A 118 9.77 4.63 32.54
C CYS A 118 8.39 5.13 33.04
N LEU A 119 8.35 6.08 33.95
CA LEU A 119 7.09 6.62 34.51
C LEU A 119 6.08 7.11 33.46
N PRO A 120 6.47 7.82 32.37
CA PRO A 120 5.52 8.19 31.33
C PRO A 120 4.88 6.96 30.64
N CYS A 121 5.67 5.88 30.45
CA CYS A 121 5.18 4.63 29.88
C CYS A 121 4.10 4.00 30.77
N LEU A 122 4.37 3.93 32.08
CA LEU A 122 3.47 3.32 33.03
C LEU A 122 2.11 4.05 33.08
N ARG A 123 2.14 5.38 32.94
CA ARG A 123 0.91 6.21 32.98
C ARG A 123 0.01 6.00 31.76
N GLU A 124 0.55 5.68 30.59
CA GLU A 124 -0.28 5.48 29.40
C GLU A 124 -0.87 4.05 29.27
N MET A 125 -0.29 3.03 29.95
CA MET A 125 -0.71 1.64 29.83
C MET A 125 -2.19 1.38 30.15
N PRO A 126 -2.80 1.97 31.20
CA PRO A 126 -4.23 1.78 31.44
C PRO A 126 -5.12 2.31 30.31
N ALA A 127 -4.74 3.44 29.70
CA ALA A 127 -5.47 3.99 28.57
C ALA A 127 -5.29 3.11 27.30
N MET A 128 -4.10 2.56 27.10
CA MET A 128 -3.85 1.57 26.02
C MET A 128 -4.69 0.31 26.23
N GLN A 129 -4.86 -0.15 27.47
CA GLN A 129 -5.73 -1.30 27.77
C GLN A 129 -7.18 -1.04 27.34
N ARG A 130 -7.71 0.15 27.60
CA ARG A 130 -9.07 0.53 27.17
C ARG A 130 -9.20 0.57 25.63
N VAL A 131 -8.20 1.09 24.93
CA VAL A 131 -8.17 1.04 23.46
C VAL A 131 -8.14 -0.40 22.94
N PHE A 132 -7.32 -1.24 23.55
CA PHE A 132 -7.24 -2.65 23.17
C PHE A 132 -8.60 -3.33 23.33
N GLU A 133 -9.23 -3.20 24.50
CA GLU A 133 -10.56 -3.80 24.79
C GLU A 133 -11.64 -3.32 23.81
N LYS A 134 -11.58 -2.04 23.42
CA LYS A 134 -12.54 -1.47 22.46
C LYS A 134 -12.38 -2.05 21.05
N PHE A 135 -11.16 -2.23 20.56
CA PHE A 135 -10.90 -2.50 19.13
C PHE A 135 -10.29 -3.86 18.82
N VAL A 136 -10.03 -4.71 19.81
CA VAL A 136 -9.41 -6.02 19.57
C VAL A 136 -10.25 -6.90 18.65
N ASN A 137 -11.56 -6.83 18.75
CA ASN A 137 -12.49 -7.60 17.91
C ASN A 137 -12.61 -7.01 16.49
N ASP A 138 -12.24 -5.73 16.29
CA ASP A 138 -12.22 -5.06 15.00
C ASP A 138 -10.89 -5.26 14.25
N GLY A 139 -9.95 -5.96 14.89
CA GLY A 139 -8.65 -6.30 14.29
C GLY A 139 -7.49 -5.40 14.72
N LEU A 140 -7.60 -4.72 15.88
CA LEU A 140 -6.44 -4.08 16.52
C LEU A 140 -5.64 -5.10 17.31
N GLN A 141 -4.33 -5.09 17.15
CA GLN A 141 -3.36 -5.75 18.02
C GLN A 141 -2.48 -4.71 18.69
N ILE A 142 -2.26 -4.83 19.99
CA ILE A 142 -1.22 -4.07 20.71
C ILE A 142 -0.11 -5.03 21.10
N VAL A 143 1.12 -4.69 20.75
CA VAL A 143 2.35 -5.41 21.09
C VAL A 143 3.24 -4.45 21.88
N ALA A 144 3.24 -4.59 23.20
CA ALA A 144 4.09 -3.79 24.06
C ALA A 144 5.41 -4.53 24.34
N ILE A 145 6.52 -3.95 23.87
CA ILE A 145 7.86 -4.52 23.95
C ILE A 145 8.62 -3.87 25.11
N SER A 146 8.82 -4.62 26.20
CA SER A 146 9.64 -4.17 27.31
C SER A 146 11.12 -4.24 26.95
N VAL A 147 11.83 -3.15 27.20
CA VAL A 147 13.29 -3.07 27.06
C VAL A 147 14.01 -3.20 28.40
N ASP A 148 13.32 -3.71 29.44
CA ASP A 148 13.95 -4.02 30.72
C ASP A 148 15.00 -5.08 30.57
N GLN A 149 16.14 -4.91 31.24
CA GLN A 149 17.24 -5.87 31.24
C GLN A 149 17.27 -6.65 32.55
N GLY A 150 17.33 -7.97 32.45
CA GLY A 150 17.62 -8.88 33.57
C GLY A 150 16.51 -9.14 34.58
N ARG A 151 15.37 -8.42 34.53
CA ARG A 151 14.30 -8.51 35.53
C ARG A 151 12.91 -8.70 34.89
N SER A 152 12.72 -9.84 34.27
CA SER A 152 11.43 -10.19 33.67
C SER A 152 10.30 -10.35 34.70
N ASP A 153 10.61 -10.75 35.93
CA ASP A 153 9.70 -10.86 37.05
C ASP A 153 8.96 -9.54 37.33
N VAL A 154 9.70 -8.43 37.39
CA VAL A 154 9.14 -7.09 37.62
C VAL A 154 8.19 -6.68 36.49
N VAL A 155 8.55 -7.00 35.24
CA VAL A 155 7.68 -6.74 34.06
C VAL A 155 6.35 -7.48 34.21
N TRP A 156 6.39 -8.78 34.56
CA TRP A 156 5.18 -9.60 34.68
C TRP A 156 4.34 -9.25 35.90
N GLU A 157 4.96 -8.82 37.00
CA GLU A 157 4.25 -8.28 38.15
C GLU A 157 3.47 -7.03 37.79
N PHE A 158 4.11 -6.08 37.09
CA PHE A 158 3.47 -4.87 36.61
C PHE A 158 2.29 -5.18 35.68
N VAL A 159 2.48 -6.05 34.69
CA VAL A 159 1.43 -6.51 33.77
C VAL A 159 0.23 -7.09 34.52
N LYS A 160 0.49 -7.92 35.53
CA LYS A 160 -0.55 -8.52 36.40
C LYS A 160 -1.29 -7.44 37.19
N ASN A 161 -0.57 -6.52 37.83
CA ASN A 161 -1.16 -5.48 38.68
C ASN A 161 -2.07 -4.52 37.90
N LEU A 162 -1.77 -4.25 36.64
CA LEU A 162 -2.61 -3.44 35.75
C LEU A 162 -3.61 -4.26 34.94
N ASN A 163 -3.64 -5.59 35.11
CA ASN A 163 -4.52 -6.51 34.35
C ASN A 163 -4.43 -6.27 32.84
N LEU A 164 -3.21 -6.08 32.31
CA LEU A 164 -2.99 -5.84 30.89
C LEU A 164 -3.22 -7.14 30.11
N LYS A 165 -4.06 -7.08 29.07
CA LYS A 165 -4.48 -8.24 28.26
C LYS A 165 -3.88 -8.26 26.85
N PHE A 166 -3.33 -7.12 26.40
CA PHE A 166 -2.63 -7.09 25.14
C PHE A 166 -1.27 -7.80 25.22
N GLN A 167 -0.67 -8.06 24.06
CA GLN A 167 0.58 -8.81 23.98
C GLN A 167 1.75 -8.04 24.60
N ILE A 168 2.42 -8.69 25.56
CA ILE A 168 3.69 -8.19 26.13
C ILE A 168 4.82 -9.10 25.64
N LEU A 169 5.91 -8.49 25.18
CA LEU A 169 7.14 -9.17 24.78
C LEU A 169 8.34 -8.56 25.51
N LEU A 170 9.38 -9.35 25.71
CA LEU A 170 10.63 -8.92 26.33
C LEU A 170 11.71 -8.79 25.27
N ASP A 171 12.45 -7.67 25.30
CA ASP A 171 13.58 -7.36 24.42
C ASP A 171 14.83 -6.99 25.27
N PRO A 172 15.29 -7.88 26.17
CA PRO A 172 16.40 -7.58 27.07
C PRO A 172 17.71 -7.31 26.33
N GLU A 173 17.88 -7.89 25.15
CA GLU A 173 19.04 -7.69 24.28
C GLU A 173 18.89 -6.46 23.37
N HIS A 174 17.76 -5.75 23.45
CA HIS A 174 17.47 -4.56 22.65
C HIS A 174 17.52 -4.82 21.12
N THR A 175 17.23 -6.02 20.67
CA THR A 175 17.26 -6.38 19.24
C THR A 175 16.17 -5.65 18.45
N ALA A 176 14.91 -5.73 18.93
CA ALA A 176 13.79 -5.01 18.34
C ALA A 176 13.95 -3.49 18.53
N LYS A 177 14.36 -3.03 19.73
CA LYS A 177 14.65 -1.63 20.00
C LYS A 177 15.63 -1.04 18.98
N ARG A 178 16.71 -1.75 18.65
CA ARG A 178 17.69 -1.29 17.63
C ARG A 178 17.09 -1.32 16.23
N ALA A 179 16.40 -2.40 15.85
CA ALA A 179 15.78 -2.53 14.54
C ALA A 179 14.79 -1.40 14.24
N TYR A 180 14.01 -1.00 15.25
CA TYR A 180 13.08 0.13 15.20
C TYR A 180 13.73 1.48 15.49
N GLN A 181 15.03 1.55 15.70
CA GLN A 181 15.80 2.77 15.99
C GLN A 181 15.23 3.60 17.15
N VAL A 182 14.71 2.95 18.19
CA VAL A 182 14.08 3.60 19.33
C VAL A 182 15.09 4.39 20.14
N LYS A 183 14.94 5.71 20.22
CA LYS A 183 15.86 6.65 20.91
C LYS A 183 15.35 7.08 22.28
N ALA A 184 14.05 7.06 22.52
CA ALA A 184 13.40 7.49 23.76
C ALA A 184 12.22 6.58 24.10
N LEU A 185 11.77 6.60 25.36
CA LEU A 185 10.60 5.86 25.84
C LEU A 185 9.52 6.80 26.38
N PRO A 186 8.24 6.48 26.17
CA PRO A 186 7.77 5.46 25.25
C PRO A 186 7.95 5.88 23.79
N THR A 187 8.09 4.92 22.91
CA THR A 187 7.99 5.12 21.44
C THR A 187 6.96 4.16 20.88
N THR A 188 6.05 4.68 20.08
CA THR A 188 4.98 3.88 19.48
C THR A 188 5.07 3.92 17.96
N TYR A 189 4.92 2.75 17.33
CA TYR A 189 4.78 2.58 15.90
C TYR A 189 3.37 2.09 15.56
N LEU A 190 2.78 2.65 14.52
CA LEU A 190 1.52 2.20 13.94
C LEU A 190 1.82 1.44 12.67
N ILE A 191 1.31 0.22 12.57
CA ILE A 191 1.57 -0.71 11.48
C ILE A 191 0.24 -1.07 10.82
N ASP A 192 0.18 -1.01 9.50
CA ASP A 192 -1.01 -1.37 8.73
C ASP A 192 -1.20 -2.90 8.62
N ARG A 193 -2.35 -3.31 8.05
CA ARG A 193 -2.72 -4.73 7.91
C ARG A 193 -1.75 -5.55 7.06
N VAL A 194 -1.02 -4.89 6.15
CA VAL A 194 0.02 -5.55 5.33
C VAL A 194 1.41 -5.47 5.97
N GLY A 195 1.52 -4.94 7.20
CA GLY A 195 2.74 -4.92 8.00
C GLY A 195 3.71 -3.81 7.65
N ARG A 196 3.24 -2.67 7.18
CA ARG A 196 4.07 -1.48 6.89
C ARG A 196 3.91 -0.43 7.98
N VAL A 197 4.99 0.28 8.26
CA VAL A 197 4.97 1.42 9.18
C VAL A 197 4.18 2.57 8.56
N VAL A 198 3.07 2.95 9.19
CA VAL A 198 2.24 4.10 8.82
C VAL A 198 2.77 5.38 9.46
N ALA A 199 3.05 5.32 10.75
CA ALA A 199 3.54 6.44 11.54
C ALA A 199 4.30 5.94 12.77
N TYR A 200 5.10 6.83 13.34
CA TYR A 200 5.71 6.60 14.65
C TYR A 200 5.67 7.88 15.50
N GLY A 201 5.82 7.72 16.79
CA GLY A 201 5.87 8.87 17.67
C GLY A 201 6.51 8.55 19.00
N MET A 202 7.27 9.52 19.55
CA MET A 202 7.94 9.45 20.84
C MET A 202 7.14 10.19 21.92
N GLY A 203 7.22 9.74 23.17
CA GLY A 203 6.53 10.27 24.32
C GLY A 203 5.14 9.67 24.55
N ALA A 204 4.67 9.78 25.81
CA ALA A 204 3.39 9.24 26.25
C ALA A 204 2.20 9.99 25.63
N ARG A 205 1.09 9.27 25.41
CA ARG A 205 -0.12 9.79 24.76
C ARG A 205 -1.38 9.49 25.54
N LYS A 206 -2.38 10.34 25.32
CA LYS A 206 -3.73 10.10 25.83
C LYS A 206 -4.48 9.16 24.88
N TRP A 207 -4.35 7.86 25.12
CA TRP A 207 -4.89 6.82 24.25
C TRP A 207 -6.42 6.69 24.31
N ASP A 208 -7.05 7.06 25.40
CA ASP A 208 -8.50 6.93 25.63
C ASP A 208 -9.31 8.19 25.24
N GLY A 209 -8.73 9.07 24.43
CA GLY A 209 -9.42 10.26 23.92
C GLY A 209 -9.99 10.06 22.51
N GLU A 210 -10.93 10.93 22.11
CA GLU A 210 -11.54 10.90 20.77
C GLU A 210 -10.54 10.85 19.62
N ALA A 211 -9.44 11.60 19.74
CA ALA A 211 -8.42 11.62 18.70
C ALA A 211 -7.72 10.26 18.53
N ALA A 212 -7.49 9.53 19.63
CA ALA A 212 -6.92 8.20 19.58
C ALA A 212 -7.90 7.20 18.97
N PHE A 213 -9.17 7.26 19.36
CA PHE A 213 -10.20 6.40 18.78
C PHE A 213 -10.37 6.66 17.29
N ALA A 214 -10.48 7.93 16.87
CA ALA A 214 -10.58 8.31 15.47
C ALA A 214 -9.36 7.83 14.65
N LEU A 215 -8.15 7.90 15.22
CA LEU A 215 -6.93 7.39 14.60
C LEU A 215 -6.99 5.87 14.39
N ILE A 216 -7.35 5.12 15.42
CA ILE A 216 -7.44 3.66 15.32
C ILE A 216 -8.56 3.25 14.35
N GLU A 217 -9.73 3.89 14.42
CA GLU A 217 -10.84 3.63 13.49
C GLU A 217 -10.46 3.93 12.04
N SER A 218 -9.69 5.00 11.78
CA SER A 218 -9.19 5.31 10.43
C SER A 218 -8.32 4.17 9.90
N LEU A 219 -7.34 3.70 10.70
CA LEU A 219 -6.46 2.61 10.30
C LEU A 219 -7.21 1.27 10.11
N LEU A 220 -8.22 1.00 10.93
CA LEU A 220 -9.03 -0.22 10.84
C LEU A 220 -9.92 -0.25 9.59
N LYS A 221 -10.34 0.92 9.07
CA LYS A 221 -11.12 1.06 7.84
C LYS A 221 -10.31 0.93 6.56
N GLU A 222 -8.98 1.08 6.64
CA GLU A 222 -8.13 0.90 5.48
C GLU A 222 -8.20 -0.55 4.98
N ALA A 223 -8.42 -0.71 3.66
CA ALA A 223 -8.27 -2.00 3.01
C ALA A 223 -6.81 -2.46 3.10
N GLY A 224 -6.58 -3.71 3.46
CA GLY A 224 -5.26 -4.32 3.48
C GLY A 224 -4.70 -4.58 2.09
#